data_8b641754d1c6aac4e178f13d8fcb0641
#
_entry.id   8b641754d1c6aac4e178f13d8fcb0641
#
_cell.length_a   1.000
_cell.length_b   1.000
_cell.length_c   1.000
_cell.angle_alpha   90.00
_cell.angle_beta   90.00
_cell.angle_gamma   90.00
#
_symmetry.space_group_name_H-M   'P 1'
#
loop_
_entity.id
_entity.type
_entity.pdbx_description
1 polymer ?
#
loop_
_entity_poly.entity_id
_entity_poly.type
_entity_poly.pdbx_seq_one_letter_code
_entity_poly.pdbx_strand_id
1 'polypeptide(L)'
;MRKELSLSQQFAITGLDGLDSRHMTMAKSAVLRGIQAAKVMEELVLAKEHPDLEALEGELILQMNICKKMKKKEMVQLEQEMVLSLKEEDLLEEIPDILGCDMDYQTAGVSMWAYRSDEQEYNRVIEWVRAEVLEEGPLTLEALCMLWLLRECGVIHDVFSVREQEEIQRKLSMLSSQDNLARILLDNSFKNVLENVCLKYLKGKSNLFKNPFLEGVNIVYPFLDRRKAIFIDYVILGTTVENRRLAALSYLCEHGHYVQEIKRGEETLLKVDNTYYRIFPYTKMCKFPIQGLTLVPVYQ
;
A
#
# COMPACT_ATOMS: atom_id res chain seq x y z
N MET A 1 22.05 10.77 14.33
CA MET A 1 20.81 11.48 14.05
C MET A 1 20.28 10.89 12.74
N ARG A 2 19.12 10.26 12.74
CA ARG A 2 18.48 9.87 11.47
C ARG A 2 18.09 11.16 10.73
N LYS A 3 18.29 11.19 9.43
CA LYS A 3 17.89 12.28 8.56
C LYS A 3 16.35 12.30 8.50
N GLU A 4 15.78 13.48 8.55
CA GLU A 4 14.35 13.64 8.36
C GLU A 4 13.99 13.31 6.90
N LEU A 5 13.06 12.37 6.72
CA LEU A 5 12.63 11.93 5.39
C LEU A 5 11.73 12.98 4.75
N SER A 6 11.93 13.23 3.48
CA SER A 6 11.05 14.08 2.70
C SER A 6 9.67 13.42 2.49
N LEU A 7 8.65 14.20 2.15
CA LEU A 7 7.30 13.69 1.85
C LEU A 7 7.34 12.63 0.76
N SER A 8 8.14 12.83 -0.29
CA SER A 8 8.27 11.86 -1.40
C SER A 8 8.94 10.56 -0.97
N GLN A 9 9.91 10.59 -0.05
CA GLN A 9 10.51 9.41 0.55
C GLN A 9 9.53 8.68 1.48
N GLN A 10 8.83 9.40 2.35
CA GLN A 10 7.80 8.85 3.24
C GLN A 10 6.68 8.17 2.43
N PHE A 11 6.21 8.83 1.37
CA PHE A 11 5.21 8.25 0.48
C PHE A 11 5.75 7.04 -0.30
N ALA A 12 7.02 7.07 -0.73
CA ALA A 12 7.64 5.96 -1.45
C ALA A 12 7.77 4.71 -0.56
N ILE A 13 8.16 4.86 0.70
CA ILE A 13 8.22 3.75 1.68
C ILE A 13 6.85 3.08 1.80
N THR A 14 5.78 3.85 1.94
CA THR A 14 4.42 3.29 2.07
C THR A 14 3.88 2.78 0.75
N GLY A 15 4.17 3.48 -0.33
CA GLY A 15 3.60 3.22 -1.65
C GLY A 15 4.28 2.09 -2.42
N LEU A 16 5.59 1.90 -2.29
CA LEU A 16 6.31 0.83 -3.00
C LEU A 16 6.27 -0.52 -2.28
N ASP A 17 6.03 -0.53 -0.97
CA ASP A 17 5.99 -1.75 -0.16
C ASP A 17 5.05 -2.81 -0.77
N GLY A 18 5.55 -4.03 -0.94
CA GLY A 18 4.81 -5.16 -1.53
C GLY A 18 4.56 -5.07 -3.05
N LEU A 19 5.01 -4.01 -3.74
CA LEU A 19 4.88 -3.92 -5.20
C LEU A 19 5.99 -4.69 -5.93
N ASP A 20 5.64 -5.22 -7.10
CA ASP A 20 6.60 -5.88 -8.00
C ASP A 20 7.77 -4.94 -8.34
N SER A 21 9.02 -5.34 -8.01
CA SER A 21 10.20 -4.51 -8.24
C SER A 21 10.67 -4.50 -9.70
N ARG A 22 10.30 -5.50 -10.50
CA ARG A 22 10.82 -5.69 -11.86
C ARG A 22 9.86 -5.29 -12.96
N HIS A 23 8.53 -5.40 -12.71
CA HIS A 23 7.53 -5.13 -13.73
C HIS A 23 6.74 -3.86 -13.38
N MET A 24 6.34 -3.12 -14.42
CA MET A 24 5.48 -1.96 -14.28
C MET A 24 4.03 -2.42 -14.21
N THR A 25 3.50 -2.53 -12.99
CA THR A 25 2.09 -2.80 -12.75
C THR A 25 1.27 -1.50 -12.74
N MET A 26 -0.05 -1.63 -12.75
CA MET A 26 -0.94 -0.46 -12.66
C MET A 26 -0.79 0.25 -11.31
N ALA A 27 -0.73 -0.52 -10.22
CA ALA A 27 -0.51 0.02 -8.87
C ALA A 27 0.83 0.75 -8.78
N LYS A 28 1.92 0.14 -9.28
CA LYS A 28 3.24 0.78 -9.31
C LYS A 28 3.24 2.06 -10.13
N SER A 29 2.60 2.06 -11.30
CA SER A 29 2.48 3.26 -12.13
C SER A 29 1.74 4.41 -11.40
N ALA A 30 0.71 4.11 -10.60
CA ALA A 30 0.02 5.11 -9.80
C ALA A 30 0.91 5.65 -8.68
N VAL A 31 1.61 4.77 -7.97
CA VAL A 31 2.55 5.16 -6.91
C VAL A 31 3.69 6.01 -7.43
N LEU A 32 4.30 5.67 -8.58
CA LEU A 32 5.38 6.48 -9.16
C LEU A 32 4.92 7.88 -9.57
N ARG A 33 3.69 8.02 -10.10
CA ARG A 33 3.10 9.34 -10.32
C ARG A 33 2.85 10.08 -9.01
N GLY A 34 2.45 9.36 -7.96
CA GLY A 34 2.32 9.90 -6.61
C GLY A 34 3.64 10.39 -6.03
N ILE A 35 4.72 9.65 -6.21
CA ILE A 35 6.08 10.08 -5.80
C ILE A 35 6.47 11.38 -6.53
N GLN A 36 6.21 11.49 -7.84
CA GLN A 36 6.45 12.74 -8.55
C GLN A 36 5.56 13.88 -8.03
N ALA A 37 4.29 13.60 -7.75
CA ALA A 37 3.37 14.58 -7.17
C ALA A 37 3.82 15.02 -5.76
N ALA A 38 4.36 14.10 -4.95
CA ALA A 38 4.93 14.43 -3.65
C ALA A 38 6.12 15.40 -3.76
N LYS A 39 7.05 15.16 -4.71
CA LYS A 39 8.15 16.11 -4.99
C LYS A 39 7.63 17.50 -5.38
N VAL A 40 6.60 17.56 -6.20
CA VAL A 40 5.95 18.84 -6.55
C VAL A 40 5.33 19.51 -5.33
N MET A 41 4.69 18.76 -4.44
CA MET A 41 4.14 19.31 -3.20
C MET A 41 5.23 19.81 -2.25
N GLU A 42 6.35 19.12 -2.14
CA GLU A 42 7.52 19.60 -1.39
C GLU A 42 7.96 20.97 -1.86
N GLU A 43 8.10 21.15 -3.17
CA GLU A 43 8.59 22.41 -3.75
C GLU A 43 7.58 23.55 -3.71
N LEU A 44 6.32 23.28 -3.99
CA LEU A 44 5.30 24.31 -4.15
C LEU A 44 4.53 24.62 -2.88
N VAL A 45 4.34 23.63 -2.03
CA VAL A 45 3.45 23.71 -0.85
C VAL A 45 4.26 23.78 0.44
N LEU A 46 5.14 22.80 0.69
CA LEU A 46 5.84 22.67 1.96
C LEU A 46 7.04 23.60 2.08
N ALA A 47 7.70 23.97 1.00
CA ALA A 47 8.86 24.87 1.03
C ALA A 47 8.51 26.35 1.23
N LYS A 48 7.22 26.73 1.17
CA LYS A 48 6.76 28.11 1.25
C LYS A 48 6.00 28.37 2.55
N GLU A 49 6.47 29.32 3.37
CA GLU A 49 5.78 29.71 4.60
C GLU A 49 4.40 30.38 4.34
N HIS A 50 4.28 31.14 3.24
CA HIS A 50 3.04 31.84 2.86
C HIS A 50 2.86 31.77 1.33
N PRO A 51 2.28 30.69 0.78
CA PRO A 51 2.05 30.61 -0.65
C PRO A 51 0.92 31.55 -1.10
N ASP A 52 1.13 32.20 -2.24
CA ASP A 52 0.04 32.87 -2.96
C ASP A 52 -0.90 31.80 -3.50
N LEU A 53 -2.11 31.71 -2.97
CA LEU A 53 -3.04 30.62 -3.22
C LEU A 53 -3.54 30.58 -4.67
N GLU A 54 -3.72 31.73 -5.33
CA GLU A 54 -4.18 31.76 -6.73
C GLU A 54 -3.07 31.27 -7.68
N ALA A 55 -1.85 31.75 -7.49
CA ALA A 55 -0.70 31.31 -8.24
C ALA A 55 -0.37 29.83 -7.98
N LEU A 56 -0.51 29.39 -6.72
CA LEU A 56 -0.30 28.01 -6.31
C LEU A 56 -1.29 27.05 -6.99
N GLU A 57 -2.57 27.38 -7.04
CA GLU A 57 -3.60 26.55 -7.65
C GLU A 57 -3.30 26.28 -9.13
N GLY A 58 -2.99 27.34 -9.88
CA GLY A 58 -2.65 27.23 -11.31
C GLY A 58 -1.40 26.38 -11.54
N GLU A 59 -0.34 26.59 -10.76
CA GLU A 59 0.89 25.82 -10.88
C GLU A 59 0.71 24.35 -10.47
N LEU A 60 0.00 24.07 -9.38
CA LEU A 60 -0.33 22.70 -8.96
C LEU A 60 -1.09 21.95 -10.05
N ILE A 61 -2.13 22.57 -10.63
CA ILE A 61 -2.90 21.95 -11.72
C ILE A 61 -2.00 21.61 -12.90
N LEU A 62 -1.11 22.53 -13.29
CA LEU A 62 -0.18 22.32 -14.37
C LEU A 62 0.76 21.15 -14.10
N GLN A 63 1.41 21.14 -12.94
CA GLN A 63 2.37 20.11 -12.54
C GLN A 63 1.71 18.75 -12.35
N MET A 64 0.51 18.68 -11.77
CA MET A 64 -0.23 17.43 -11.65
C MET A 64 -0.63 16.86 -13.02
N ASN A 65 -0.97 17.72 -13.99
CA ASN A 65 -1.21 17.27 -15.36
C ASN A 65 0.06 16.71 -16.03
N ILE A 66 1.23 17.20 -15.68
CA ILE A 66 2.51 16.65 -16.10
C ILE A 66 2.71 15.26 -15.48
N CYS A 67 2.52 15.13 -14.16
CA CYS A 67 2.58 13.84 -13.45
C CYS A 67 1.67 12.79 -14.10
N LYS A 68 0.43 13.17 -14.43
CA LYS A 68 -0.54 12.30 -15.09
C LYS A 68 -0.07 11.78 -16.45
N LYS A 69 0.66 12.59 -17.20
CA LYS A 69 1.13 12.28 -18.56
C LYS A 69 2.51 11.62 -18.60
N MET A 70 3.12 11.31 -17.43
CA MET A 70 4.43 10.66 -17.35
C MET A 70 4.45 9.38 -18.20
N LYS A 71 5.49 9.27 -19.03
CA LYS A 71 5.73 8.08 -19.85
C LYS A 71 6.41 6.99 -19.03
N LYS A 72 6.30 5.74 -19.49
CA LYS A 72 6.93 4.60 -18.83
C LYS A 72 8.43 4.80 -18.57
N LYS A 73 9.16 5.41 -19.51
CA LYS A 73 10.61 5.67 -19.36
C LYS A 73 10.89 6.63 -18.20
N GLU A 74 10.11 7.68 -18.07
CA GLU A 74 10.25 8.68 -16.99
C GLU A 74 9.92 8.05 -15.62
N MET A 75 8.88 7.21 -15.57
CA MET A 75 8.52 6.46 -14.35
C MET A 75 9.63 5.48 -13.94
N VAL A 76 10.23 4.77 -14.87
CA VAL A 76 11.34 3.84 -14.59
C VAL A 76 12.57 4.60 -14.07
N GLN A 77 12.89 5.76 -14.65
CA GLN A 77 13.99 6.59 -14.16
C GLN A 77 13.71 7.09 -12.74
N LEU A 78 12.51 7.63 -12.49
CA LEU A 78 12.10 8.09 -11.16
C LEU A 78 12.14 6.94 -10.12
N GLU A 79 11.68 5.75 -10.51
CA GLU A 79 11.76 4.55 -9.67
C GLU A 79 13.20 4.25 -9.28
N GLN A 80 14.11 4.20 -10.26
CA GLN A 80 15.53 3.91 -10.03
C GLN A 80 16.17 4.93 -9.08
N GLU A 81 15.93 6.21 -9.28
CA GLU A 81 16.45 7.29 -8.43
C GLU A 81 15.92 7.18 -7.00
N MET A 82 14.61 6.98 -6.83
CA MET A 82 13.98 6.88 -5.50
C MET A 82 14.42 5.60 -4.77
N VAL A 83 14.39 4.46 -5.46
CA VAL A 83 14.80 3.17 -4.90
C VAL A 83 16.27 3.20 -4.49
N LEU A 84 17.15 3.79 -5.29
CA LEU A 84 18.57 3.94 -4.95
C LEU A 84 18.73 4.76 -3.66
N SER A 85 18.09 5.92 -3.59
CA SER A 85 18.12 6.78 -2.40
C SER A 85 17.64 6.07 -1.14
N LEU A 86 16.55 5.30 -1.23
CA LEU A 86 16.01 4.56 -0.08
C LEU A 86 16.88 3.36 0.31
N LYS A 87 17.53 2.70 -0.64
CA LYS A 87 18.47 1.60 -0.38
C LYS A 87 19.76 2.09 0.29
N GLU A 88 20.26 3.26 -0.10
CA GLU A 88 21.43 3.88 0.53
C GLU A 88 21.20 4.24 2.01
N GLU A 89 19.95 4.42 2.41
CA GLU A 89 19.53 4.70 3.78
C GLU A 89 18.99 3.45 4.52
N ASP A 90 19.11 2.24 3.92
CA ASP A 90 18.58 0.96 4.43
C ASP A 90 17.07 0.97 4.70
N LEU A 91 16.32 1.76 3.92
CA LEU A 91 14.87 1.95 4.08
C LEU A 91 14.03 1.10 3.14
N LEU A 92 14.64 0.50 2.12
CA LEU A 92 13.97 -0.32 1.11
C LEU A 92 14.90 -1.42 0.61
N GLU A 93 14.38 -2.60 0.44
CA GLU A 93 15.12 -3.73 -0.16
C GLU A 93 14.25 -4.47 -1.19
N GLU A 94 14.88 -5.32 -1.99
CA GLU A 94 14.19 -6.25 -2.89
C GLU A 94 14.25 -7.65 -2.34
N ILE A 95 13.09 -8.28 -2.19
CA ILE A 95 12.94 -9.64 -1.68
C ILE A 95 12.19 -10.51 -2.70
N PRO A 96 12.25 -11.85 -2.61
CA PRO A 96 11.31 -12.71 -3.33
C PRO A 96 9.88 -12.28 -3.00
N ASP A 97 9.01 -12.21 -4.02
CA ASP A 97 7.61 -11.87 -3.79
C ASP A 97 6.89 -13.05 -3.10
N ILE A 98 6.00 -12.73 -2.17
CA ILE A 98 5.19 -13.72 -1.45
C ILE A 98 4.39 -14.63 -2.40
N LEU A 99 4.05 -14.18 -3.61
CA LEU A 99 3.47 -15.05 -4.66
C LEU A 99 4.38 -16.20 -5.06
N GLY A 100 5.69 -16.09 -4.84
CA GLY A 100 6.61 -17.21 -4.98
C GLY A 100 6.34 -18.36 -4.02
N CYS A 101 5.59 -18.11 -2.94
CA CYS A 101 5.12 -19.11 -1.99
C CYS A 101 3.79 -19.77 -2.44
N ASP A 102 3.11 -19.23 -3.43
CA ASP A 102 1.85 -19.78 -3.95
C ASP A 102 2.13 -21.00 -4.86
N MET A 103 1.40 -22.08 -4.64
CA MET A 103 1.58 -23.33 -5.36
C MET A 103 1.46 -23.19 -6.89
N ASP A 104 0.55 -22.34 -7.37
CA ASP A 104 0.35 -22.17 -8.81
C ASP A 104 1.53 -21.43 -9.44
N TYR A 105 2.05 -20.40 -8.77
CA TYR A 105 3.21 -19.65 -9.24
C TYR A 105 4.50 -20.48 -9.18
N GLN A 106 4.67 -21.30 -8.15
CA GLN A 106 5.81 -22.22 -8.07
C GLN A 106 5.79 -23.23 -9.22
N THR A 107 4.64 -23.85 -9.47
CA THR A 107 4.51 -24.84 -10.56
C THR A 107 4.68 -24.20 -11.94
N ALA A 108 4.38 -22.92 -12.07
CA ALA A 108 4.62 -22.15 -13.30
C ALA A 108 6.09 -21.75 -13.50
N GLY A 109 6.95 -21.92 -12.48
CA GLY A 109 8.36 -21.54 -12.54
C GLY A 109 8.61 -20.04 -12.67
N VAL A 110 7.67 -19.22 -12.21
CA VAL A 110 7.75 -17.75 -12.31
C VAL A 110 8.46 -17.21 -11.08
N SER A 111 9.62 -16.59 -11.28
CA SER A 111 10.34 -15.88 -10.24
C SER A 111 9.82 -14.44 -10.17
N MET A 112 9.27 -14.05 -9.03
CA MET A 112 8.74 -12.70 -8.78
C MET A 112 9.52 -12.04 -7.65
N TRP A 113 9.66 -10.72 -7.73
CA TRP A 113 10.37 -9.91 -6.75
C TRP A 113 9.50 -8.72 -6.35
N ALA A 114 9.58 -8.35 -5.08
CA ALA A 114 8.84 -7.23 -4.52
C ALA A 114 9.75 -6.31 -3.72
N TYR A 115 9.32 -5.09 -3.51
CA TYR A 115 9.94 -4.18 -2.56
C TYR A 115 9.45 -4.48 -1.16
N ARG A 116 10.37 -4.45 -0.19
CA ARG A 116 10.09 -4.48 1.25
C ARG A 116 10.68 -3.24 1.89
N SER A 117 9.84 -2.48 2.55
CA SER A 117 10.26 -1.30 3.30
C SER A 117 10.72 -1.69 4.70
N ASP A 118 11.66 -0.89 5.26
CA ASP A 118 12.03 -1.03 6.66
C ASP A 118 10.79 -0.94 7.56
N GLU A 119 10.59 -1.93 8.42
CA GLU A 119 9.39 -2.07 9.24
C GLU A 119 9.20 -0.89 10.19
N GLN A 120 10.28 -0.37 10.76
CA GLN A 120 10.20 0.71 11.74
C GLN A 120 9.77 2.00 11.09
N GLU A 121 10.37 2.36 9.95
CA GLU A 121 10.02 3.58 9.22
C GLU A 121 8.65 3.48 8.55
N TYR A 122 8.31 2.32 8.00
CA TYR A 122 6.97 2.06 7.47
C TYR A 122 5.90 2.29 8.54
N ASN A 123 6.04 1.65 9.70
CA ASN A 123 5.10 1.81 10.81
C ASN A 123 5.09 3.25 11.34
N ARG A 124 6.25 3.91 11.44
CA ARG A 124 6.34 5.30 11.89
C ARG A 124 5.52 6.23 11.01
N VAL A 125 5.61 6.10 9.68
CA VAL A 125 4.86 6.93 8.74
C VAL A 125 3.36 6.66 8.87
N ILE A 126 2.96 5.38 8.92
CA ILE A 126 1.55 5.01 9.03
C ILE A 126 0.94 5.49 10.36
N GLU A 127 1.63 5.27 11.48
CA GLU A 127 1.14 5.70 12.80
C GLU A 127 1.10 7.22 12.92
N TRP A 128 2.06 7.94 12.35
CA TRP A 128 2.00 9.39 12.28
C TRP A 128 0.74 9.86 11.54
N VAL A 129 0.48 9.36 10.33
CA VAL A 129 -0.72 9.75 9.57
C VAL A 129 -1.98 9.35 10.30
N ARG A 130 -2.00 8.17 10.95
CA ARG A 130 -3.13 7.69 11.75
C ARG A 130 -3.41 8.61 12.93
N ALA A 131 -2.38 9.03 13.66
CA ALA A 131 -2.52 9.95 14.78
C ALA A 131 -3.11 11.31 14.32
N GLU A 132 -2.57 11.90 13.27
CA GLU A 132 -3.09 13.15 12.68
C GLU A 132 -4.58 13.06 12.29
N VAL A 133 -5.02 11.89 11.83
CA VAL A 133 -6.43 11.70 11.44
C VAL A 133 -7.34 11.49 12.66
N LEU A 134 -6.93 10.65 13.60
CA LEU A 134 -7.78 10.22 14.72
C LEU A 134 -7.78 11.21 15.88
N GLU A 135 -6.74 12.02 16.03
CA GLU A 135 -6.68 13.07 17.05
C GLU A 135 -7.58 14.26 16.71
N GLU A 136 -8.10 14.89 17.76
CA GLU A 136 -8.84 16.15 17.63
C GLU A 136 -7.86 17.30 17.31
N GLY A 137 -8.13 18.04 16.26
CA GLY A 137 -7.31 19.16 15.85
C GLY A 137 -7.19 19.33 14.33
N PRO A 138 -6.54 20.43 13.90
CA PRO A 138 -6.23 20.63 12.48
C PRO A 138 -5.15 19.65 12.04
N LEU A 139 -5.25 19.16 10.80
CA LEU A 139 -4.18 18.40 10.17
C LEU A 139 -2.97 19.33 9.89
N THR A 140 -1.79 18.79 10.07
CA THR A 140 -0.60 19.44 9.52
C THR A 140 -0.66 19.45 8.00
N LEU A 141 0.01 20.41 7.38
CA LEU A 141 0.04 20.53 5.92
C LEU A 141 0.67 19.30 5.27
N GLU A 142 1.71 18.77 5.89
CA GLU A 142 2.38 17.56 5.43
C GLU A 142 1.45 16.34 5.50
N ALA A 143 0.71 16.17 6.59
CA ALA A 143 -0.29 15.10 6.74
C ALA A 143 -1.42 15.23 5.71
N LEU A 144 -1.88 16.45 5.42
CA LEU A 144 -2.86 16.70 4.37
C LEU A 144 -2.36 16.25 2.99
N CYS A 145 -1.12 16.63 2.64
CA CYS A 145 -0.47 16.21 1.39
C CYS A 145 -0.32 14.67 1.34
N MET A 146 0.15 14.05 2.43
CA MET A 146 0.29 12.60 2.52
C MET A 146 -1.06 11.87 2.36
N LEU A 147 -2.10 12.30 3.05
CA LEU A 147 -3.45 11.73 2.92
C LEU A 147 -4.00 11.85 1.51
N TRP A 148 -3.74 12.99 0.86
CA TRP A 148 -4.12 13.18 -0.54
C TRP A 148 -3.41 12.16 -1.44
N LEU A 149 -2.09 11.99 -1.30
CA LEU A 149 -1.29 11.03 -2.06
C LEU A 149 -1.77 9.58 -1.83
N LEU A 150 -1.97 9.19 -0.57
CA LEU A 150 -2.46 7.86 -0.22
C LEU A 150 -3.83 7.57 -0.86
N ARG A 151 -4.73 8.57 -0.85
CA ARG A 151 -6.05 8.46 -1.47
C ARG A 151 -5.98 8.34 -2.98
N GLU A 152 -5.28 9.27 -3.65
CA GLU A 152 -5.22 9.34 -5.12
C GLU A 152 -4.50 8.14 -5.74
N CYS A 153 -3.52 7.58 -5.05
CA CYS A 153 -2.79 6.39 -5.51
C CYS A 153 -3.42 5.07 -5.04
N GLY A 154 -4.52 5.13 -4.28
CA GLY A 154 -5.22 3.96 -3.78
C GLY A 154 -4.52 3.22 -2.64
N VAL A 155 -3.42 3.76 -2.13
CA VAL A 155 -2.65 3.21 -1.00
C VAL A 155 -3.47 3.23 0.29
N ILE A 156 -4.39 4.19 0.41
CA ILE A 156 -5.27 4.34 1.57
C ILE A 156 -6.05 3.05 1.88
N HIS A 157 -6.43 2.28 0.86
CA HIS A 157 -7.16 1.02 1.03
C HIS A 157 -6.30 -0.13 1.57
N ASP A 158 -4.98 0.02 1.54
CA ASP A 158 -4.04 -0.98 2.00
C ASP A 158 -3.55 -0.69 3.42
N VAL A 159 -3.67 0.55 3.86
CA VAL A 159 -3.12 1.07 5.11
C VAL A 159 -4.19 1.26 6.18
N PHE A 160 -5.39 1.67 5.79
CA PHE A 160 -6.48 2.03 6.70
C PHE A 160 -7.68 1.10 6.53
N SER A 161 -8.28 0.70 7.65
CA SER A 161 -9.56 0.00 7.67
C SER A 161 -10.68 0.86 7.06
N VAL A 162 -11.79 0.22 6.67
CA VAL A 162 -12.96 0.93 6.12
C VAL A 162 -13.46 2.02 7.07
N ARG A 163 -13.49 1.73 8.37
CA ARG A 163 -13.92 2.68 9.41
C ARG A 163 -13.00 3.88 9.51
N GLU A 164 -11.69 3.68 9.50
CA GLU A 164 -10.71 4.77 9.49
C GLU A 164 -10.82 5.61 8.20
N GLN A 165 -11.07 4.98 7.05
CA GLN A 165 -11.30 5.70 5.79
C GLN A 165 -12.54 6.59 5.85
N GLU A 166 -13.61 6.19 6.54
CA GLU A 166 -14.79 7.01 6.78
C GLU A 166 -14.47 8.22 7.67
N GLU A 167 -13.65 8.04 8.71
CA GLU A 167 -13.16 9.13 9.56
C GLU A 167 -12.30 10.11 8.77
N ILE A 168 -11.35 9.59 7.97
CA ILE A 168 -10.53 10.39 7.06
C ILE A 168 -11.41 11.23 6.14
N GLN A 169 -12.41 10.62 5.51
CA GLN A 169 -13.30 11.32 4.58
C GLN A 169 -14.10 12.42 5.29
N ARG A 170 -14.56 12.20 6.51
CA ARG A 170 -15.23 13.22 7.32
C ARG A 170 -14.30 14.39 7.63
N LYS A 171 -13.10 14.12 8.13
CA LYS A 171 -12.13 15.14 8.49
C LYS A 171 -11.71 15.98 7.27
N LEU A 172 -11.43 15.32 6.15
CA LEU A 172 -11.10 16.01 4.89
C LEU A 172 -12.25 16.88 4.36
N SER A 173 -13.49 16.42 4.48
CA SER A 173 -14.67 17.20 4.08
C SER A 173 -14.87 18.43 4.95
N MET A 174 -14.60 18.35 6.24
CA MET A 174 -14.63 19.51 7.14
C MET A 174 -13.52 20.52 6.79
N LEU A 175 -12.30 20.03 6.57
CA LEU A 175 -11.17 20.90 6.23
C LEU A 175 -11.35 21.61 4.90
N SER A 176 -11.90 20.97 3.89
CA SER A 176 -12.16 21.62 2.59
C SER A 176 -13.13 22.79 2.66
N SER A 177 -13.97 22.86 3.71
CA SER A 177 -14.86 23.99 3.95
C SER A 177 -14.22 25.14 4.76
N GLN A 178 -13.11 24.89 5.44
CA GLN A 178 -12.50 25.83 6.39
C GLN A 178 -11.15 26.37 5.93
N ASP A 179 -10.42 25.57 5.13
CA ASP A 179 -9.07 25.90 4.67
C ASP A 179 -9.00 25.93 3.15
N ASN A 180 -8.46 27.03 2.60
CA ASN A 180 -8.39 27.25 1.16
C ASN A 180 -7.43 26.27 0.48
N LEU A 181 -6.31 25.91 1.11
CA LEU A 181 -5.37 24.96 0.54
C LEU A 181 -5.94 23.54 0.56
N ALA A 182 -6.58 23.15 1.67
CA ALA A 182 -7.32 21.90 1.74
C ALA A 182 -8.40 21.84 0.65
N ARG A 183 -9.11 22.94 0.40
CA ARG A 183 -10.08 23.03 -0.68
C ARG A 183 -9.43 22.79 -2.05
N ILE A 184 -8.31 23.45 -2.34
CA ILE A 184 -7.56 23.28 -3.59
C ILE A 184 -7.15 21.82 -3.78
N LEU A 185 -6.51 21.20 -2.78
CA LEU A 185 -6.04 19.81 -2.84
C LEU A 185 -7.19 18.79 -2.90
N LEU A 186 -8.36 19.10 -2.31
CA LEU A 186 -9.48 18.17 -2.20
C LEU A 186 -10.58 18.42 -3.24
N ASP A 187 -10.49 19.47 -4.02
CA ASP A 187 -11.46 19.78 -5.06
C ASP A 187 -11.48 18.70 -6.17
N ASN A 188 -12.62 18.60 -6.82
CA ASN A 188 -12.88 17.60 -7.86
C ASN A 188 -11.95 17.69 -9.07
N SER A 189 -11.36 18.87 -9.33
CA SER A 189 -10.38 19.06 -10.40
C SER A 189 -9.12 18.20 -10.22
N PHE A 190 -8.74 17.90 -8.97
CA PHE A 190 -7.61 17.04 -8.65
C PHE A 190 -7.98 15.54 -8.61
N LYS A 191 -9.25 15.18 -8.36
CA LYS A 191 -9.70 13.78 -8.33
C LYS A 191 -9.44 12.99 -9.61
N ASN A 192 -9.23 13.67 -10.71
CA ASN A 192 -9.03 13.06 -12.02
C ASN A 192 -7.56 13.03 -12.46
N VAL A 193 -6.63 13.59 -11.68
CA VAL A 193 -5.26 13.80 -12.13
C VAL A 193 -4.45 12.51 -12.18
N LEU A 194 -4.62 11.62 -11.21
CA LEU A 194 -3.97 10.31 -11.19
C LEU A 194 -4.91 9.15 -11.59
N GLU A 195 -6.16 9.46 -11.86
CA GLU A 195 -7.34 8.64 -11.70
C GLU A 195 -7.76 7.75 -12.89
N ASN A 196 -7.39 8.04 -14.12
CA ASN A 196 -8.05 7.40 -15.29
C ASN A 196 -7.90 5.87 -15.38
N VAL A 197 -6.97 5.28 -14.65
CA VAL A 197 -6.71 3.84 -14.66
C VAL A 197 -7.08 3.19 -13.32
N CYS A 198 -6.87 3.90 -12.22
CA CYS A 198 -7.14 3.39 -10.88
C CYS A 198 -8.61 3.43 -10.47
N LEU A 199 -9.43 4.33 -11.02
CA LEU A 199 -10.82 4.52 -10.56
C LEU A 199 -11.72 3.31 -10.73
N LYS A 200 -11.66 2.63 -11.87
CA LYS A 200 -12.46 1.41 -12.07
C LYS A 200 -12.05 0.34 -11.07
N TYR A 201 -10.76 0.29 -10.77
CA TYR A 201 -10.19 -0.62 -9.79
C TYR A 201 -10.57 -0.24 -8.37
N LEU A 202 -10.40 1.03 -7.98
CA LEU A 202 -10.76 1.53 -6.64
C LEU A 202 -12.26 1.42 -6.36
N LYS A 203 -13.11 1.70 -7.35
CA LYS A 203 -14.56 1.46 -7.24
C LYS A 203 -14.89 -0.02 -7.10
N GLY A 204 -14.21 -0.90 -7.84
CA GLY A 204 -14.33 -2.33 -7.69
C GLY A 204 -13.91 -2.78 -6.28
N LYS A 205 -12.76 -2.30 -5.80
CA LYS A 205 -12.22 -2.59 -4.47
C LYS A 205 -13.18 -2.10 -3.37
N SER A 206 -13.62 -0.85 -3.40
CA SER A 206 -14.55 -0.29 -2.40
C SER A 206 -15.92 -1.00 -2.36
N ASN A 207 -16.40 -1.52 -3.48
CA ASN A 207 -17.66 -2.26 -3.53
C ASN A 207 -17.54 -3.69 -2.96
N LEU A 208 -16.38 -4.34 -3.13
CA LEU A 208 -16.11 -5.66 -2.55
C LEU A 208 -16.04 -5.61 -1.02
N PHE A 209 -15.56 -4.51 -0.44
CA PHE A 209 -15.44 -4.34 1.02
C PHE A 209 -16.75 -4.02 1.75
N LYS A 210 -17.85 -3.84 1.04
CA LYS A 210 -19.17 -3.64 1.68
C LYS A 210 -19.80 -4.92 2.23
N ASN A 211 -19.17 -6.07 2.05
CA ASN A 211 -19.66 -7.32 2.61
C ASN A 211 -19.23 -7.44 4.09
N PRO A 212 -20.17 -7.40 5.07
CA PRO A 212 -19.85 -7.44 6.50
C PRO A 212 -19.15 -8.74 6.93
N PHE A 213 -19.30 -9.85 6.19
CA PHE A 213 -18.60 -11.11 6.46
C PHE A 213 -17.12 -11.08 6.01
N LEU A 214 -16.72 -10.06 5.25
CA LEU A 214 -15.35 -9.86 4.77
C LEU A 214 -14.71 -8.64 5.43
N GLU A 215 -15.30 -8.11 6.49
CA GLU A 215 -14.73 -6.99 7.22
C GLU A 215 -13.30 -7.34 7.69
N GLY A 216 -12.34 -6.51 7.30
CA GLY A 216 -10.92 -6.75 7.55
C GLY A 216 -10.24 -7.77 6.63
N VAL A 217 -10.93 -8.33 5.63
CA VAL A 217 -10.35 -9.23 4.63
C VAL A 217 -10.28 -8.55 3.28
N ASN A 218 -9.09 -8.48 2.69
CA ASN A 218 -8.90 -7.97 1.34
C ASN A 218 -9.14 -9.07 0.31
N ILE A 219 -10.06 -8.85 -0.65
CA ILE A 219 -10.12 -9.67 -1.84
C ILE A 219 -9.10 -9.12 -2.82
N VAL A 220 -8.10 -9.93 -3.13
CA VAL A 220 -6.90 -9.51 -3.83
C VAL A 220 -6.98 -9.90 -5.31
N TYR A 221 -6.67 -8.93 -6.16
CA TYR A 221 -6.41 -9.17 -7.57
C TYR A 221 -4.88 -9.10 -7.79
N PRO A 222 -4.18 -10.24 -8.00
CA PRO A 222 -2.72 -10.31 -7.97
C PRO A 222 -2.00 -9.34 -8.92
N PHE A 223 -2.65 -8.91 -10.00
CA PHE A 223 -2.07 -8.00 -10.99
C PHE A 223 -2.35 -6.52 -10.71
N LEU A 224 -3.25 -6.24 -9.78
CA LEU A 224 -3.76 -4.89 -9.51
C LEU A 224 -3.42 -4.43 -8.10
N ASP A 225 -3.12 -5.36 -7.20
CA ASP A 225 -2.98 -5.11 -5.78
C ASP A 225 -1.56 -5.41 -5.29
N ARG A 226 -1.13 -4.73 -4.23
CA ARG A 226 0.09 -5.04 -3.51
C ARG A 226 -0.11 -6.19 -2.51
N ARG A 227 -1.32 -6.33 -1.96
CA ARG A 227 -1.65 -7.38 -1.00
C ARG A 227 -2.18 -8.60 -1.76
N LYS A 228 -1.54 -9.72 -1.54
CA LYS A 228 -1.74 -10.93 -2.32
C LYS A 228 -2.19 -12.06 -1.39
N ALA A 229 -3.28 -12.73 -1.74
CA ALA A 229 -3.65 -13.99 -1.11
C ALA A 229 -2.82 -15.11 -1.76
N ILE A 230 -2.33 -16.04 -0.97
CA ILE A 230 -1.51 -17.15 -1.44
C ILE A 230 -2.06 -18.49 -0.93
N PHE A 231 -1.86 -19.54 -1.73
CA PHE A 231 -2.16 -20.90 -1.37
C PHE A 231 -0.88 -21.72 -1.24
N ILE A 232 -0.64 -22.24 -0.05
CA ILE A 232 0.48 -23.13 0.25
C ILE A 232 -0.06 -24.56 0.26
N ASP A 233 0.51 -25.42 -0.58
CA ASP A 233 0.22 -26.85 -0.57
C ASP A 233 0.76 -27.50 0.72
N TYR A 234 -0.12 -28.18 1.43
CA TYR A 234 0.24 -28.82 2.68
C TYR A 234 -0.55 -30.12 2.84
N VAL A 235 -0.01 -31.19 2.27
CA VAL A 235 -0.66 -32.49 2.21
C VAL A 235 -0.43 -33.27 3.50
N ILE A 236 -1.09 -32.90 4.61
CA ILE A 236 -1.17 -33.76 5.79
C ILE A 236 -2.62 -33.85 6.26
N LEU A 237 -3.19 -35.03 6.18
CA LEU A 237 -4.50 -35.38 6.72
C LEU A 237 -4.47 -35.27 8.26
N GLY A 238 -5.50 -34.67 8.87
CA GLY A 238 -5.67 -34.63 10.32
C GLY A 238 -4.77 -33.64 11.05
N THR A 239 -4.30 -32.58 10.39
CA THR A 239 -3.46 -31.55 11.01
C THR A 239 -4.22 -30.69 12.02
N THR A 240 -3.58 -30.47 13.16
CA THR A 240 -4.04 -29.50 14.16
C THR A 240 -3.82 -28.06 13.67
N VAL A 241 -4.51 -27.11 14.28
CA VAL A 241 -4.28 -25.67 14.05
C VAL A 241 -2.79 -25.31 14.25
N GLU A 242 -2.18 -25.89 15.27
CA GLU A 242 -0.77 -25.68 15.59
C GLU A 242 0.17 -26.19 14.50
N ASN A 243 -0.06 -27.38 13.98
CA ASN A 243 0.77 -27.92 12.89
C ASN A 243 0.68 -27.08 11.63
N ARG A 244 -0.53 -26.61 11.28
CA ARG A 244 -0.74 -25.72 10.14
C ARG A 244 0.02 -24.41 10.30
N ARG A 245 -0.08 -23.83 11.50
CA ARG A 245 0.63 -22.59 11.86
C ARG A 245 2.14 -22.75 11.71
N LEU A 246 2.72 -23.80 12.32
CA LEU A 246 4.15 -24.07 12.26
C LEU A 246 4.63 -24.29 10.83
N ALA A 247 3.85 -25.01 10.03
CA ALA A 247 4.18 -25.24 8.62
C ALA A 247 4.19 -23.95 7.81
N ALA A 248 3.20 -23.06 8.01
CA ALA A 248 3.18 -21.77 7.33
C ALA A 248 4.37 -20.91 7.74
N LEU A 249 4.69 -20.84 9.02
CA LEU A 249 5.85 -20.09 9.53
C LEU A 249 7.15 -20.58 8.91
N SER A 250 7.42 -21.90 8.97
CA SER A 250 8.65 -22.50 8.41
C SER A 250 8.77 -22.21 6.92
N TYR A 251 7.70 -22.47 6.19
CA TYR A 251 7.67 -22.30 4.74
C TYR A 251 7.93 -20.86 4.29
N LEU A 252 7.29 -19.86 4.94
CA LEU A 252 7.50 -18.47 4.60
C LEU A 252 8.93 -18.00 4.96
N CYS A 253 9.45 -18.43 6.12
CA CYS A 253 10.82 -18.11 6.52
C CYS A 253 11.86 -18.70 5.56
N GLU A 254 11.64 -19.93 5.09
CA GLU A 254 12.51 -20.61 4.11
C GLU A 254 12.54 -19.87 2.75
N HIS A 255 11.47 -19.13 2.44
CA HIS A 255 11.39 -18.29 1.24
C HIS A 255 11.87 -16.83 1.45
N GLY A 256 12.42 -16.51 2.62
CA GLY A 256 13.06 -15.21 2.89
C GLY A 256 12.15 -14.14 3.44
N HIS A 257 10.95 -14.51 3.90
CA HIS A 257 10.01 -13.57 4.52
C HIS A 257 10.23 -13.45 6.03
N TYR A 258 10.07 -12.24 6.57
CA TYR A 258 9.97 -12.02 8.01
C TYR A 258 8.57 -12.36 8.48
N VAL A 259 8.47 -13.27 9.44
CA VAL A 259 7.17 -13.73 9.93
C VAL A 259 7.09 -13.55 11.43
N GLN A 260 6.12 -12.78 11.87
CA GLN A 260 5.81 -12.58 13.28
C GLN A 260 4.40 -13.10 13.58
N GLU A 261 4.29 -13.90 14.63
CA GLU A 261 2.99 -14.38 15.08
C GLU A 261 2.35 -13.36 16.03
N ILE A 262 1.21 -12.80 15.60
CA ILE A 262 0.48 -11.76 16.35
C ILE A 262 -0.57 -12.40 17.27
N LYS A 263 -1.32 -13.40 16.74
CA LYS A 263 -2.35 -14.11 17.50
C LYS A 263 -2.28 -15.60 17.26
N ARG A 264 -2.28 -16.37 18.35
CA ARG A 264 -2.37 -17.83 18.35
C ARG A 264 -3.82 -18.27 18.55
N GLY A 265 -4.19 -19.42 17.99
CA GLY A 265 -5.49 -20.05 18.20
C GLY A 265 -6.16 -20.47 16.91
N GLU A 266 -7.49 -20.66 16.96
CA GLU A 266 -8.30 -21.08 15.82
C GLU A 266 -8.19 -20.06 14.66
N GLU A 267 -8.09 -18.77 15.00
CA GLU A 267 -7.79 -17.70 14.07
C GLU A 267 -6.34 -17.27 14.25
N THR A 268 -5.43 -17.88 13.52
CA THR A 268 -4.04 -17.47 13.53
C THR A 268 -3.85 -16.22 12.68
N LEU A 269 -3.26 -15.18 13.27
CA LEU A 269 -2.88 -13.94 12.61
C LEU A 269 -1.36 -13.86 12.57
N LEU A 270 -0.81 -13.75 11.39
CA LEU A 270 0.61 -13.53 11.14
C LEU A 270 0.83 -12.15 10.55
N LYS A 271 1.93 -11.50 10.94
CA LYS A 271 2.52 -10.43 10.17
C LYS A 271 3.62 -11.04 9.32
N VAL A 272 3.49 -10.92 8.01
CA VAL A 272 4.50 -11.34 7.03
C VAL A 272 5.00 -10.07 6.34
N ASP A 273 6.28 -9.77 6.54
CA ASP A 273 6.86 -8.48 6.20
C ASP A 273 6.00 -7.33 6.81
N ASN A 274 5.51 -6.40 6.02
CA ASN A 274 4.65 -5.31 6.52
C ASN A 274 3.15 -5.59 6.39
N THR A 275 2.73 -6.80 6.03
CA THR A 275 1.32 -7.14 5.79
C THR A 275 0.82 -8.20 6.76
N TYR A 276 -0.42 -8.03 7.23
CA TYR A 276 -1.09 -8.98 8.13
C TYR A 276 -1.89 -10.00 7.34
N TYR A 277 -1.79 -11.28 7.76
CA TYR A 277 -2.45 -12.41 7.11
C TYR A 277 -3.19 -13.26 8.11
N ARG A 278 -4.41 -13.66 7.77
CA ARG A 278 -5.10 -14.77 8.43
C ARG A 278 -4.83 -16.06 7.67
N ILE A 279 -4.64 -17.14 8.42
CA ILE A 279 -4.43 -18.48 7.87
C ILE A 279 -5.73 -19.25 7.96
N PHE A 280 -6.17 -19.78 6.83
CA PHE A 280 -7.32 -20.67 6.74
C PHE A 280 -6.94 -22.02 6.15
N PRO A 281 -7.50 -23.15 6.69
CA PRO A 281 -7.42 -24.41 5.99
C PRO A 281 -8.21 -24.29 4.67
N TYR A 282 -7.64 -24.74 3.60
CA TYR A 282 -8.28 -24.69 2.30
C TYR A 282 -8.00 -25.96 1.51
N THR A 283 -9.01 -26.43 0.76
CA THR A 283 -8.86 -27.54 -0.18
C THR A 283 -9.09 -26.99 -1.58
N LYS A 284 -8.03 -26.94 -2.36
CA LYS A 284 -8.11 -26.53 -3.75
C LYS A 284 -8.66 -27.70 -4.58
N MET A 285 -9.78 -27.48 -5.24
CA MET A 285 -10.41 -28.46 -6.12
C MET A 285 -9.77 -28.39 -7.50
N CYS A 286 -8.86 -29.33 -7.77
CA CYS A 286 -8.26 -29.58 -9.07
C CYS A 286 -8.72 -30.97 -9.57
N LYS A 287 -7.97 -31.57 -10.48
CA LYS A 287 -8.21 -32.95 -10.91
C LYS A 287 -8.19 -33.94 -9.72
N PHE A 288 -7.41 -33.65 -8.72
CA PHE A 288 -7.44 -34.24 -7.38
C PHE A 288 -7.55 -33.11 -6.35
N PRO A 289 -8.29 -33.30 -5.23
CA PRO A 289 -8.34 -32.31 -4.17
C PRO A 289 -6.97 -32.19 -3.50
N ILE A 290 -6.42 -30.97 -3.47
CA ILE A 290 -5.16 -30.64 -2.82
C ILE A 290 -5.48 -29.91 -1.53
N GLN A 291 -5.06 -30.47 -0.40
CA GLN A 291 -5.22 -29.85 0.91
C GLN A 291 -4.05 -28.92 1.19
N GLY A 292 -4.34 -27.74 1.69
CA GLY A 292 -3.34 -26.73 1.98
C GLY A 292 -3.87 -25.63 2.88
N LEU A 293 -3.13 -24.55 2.89
CA LEU A 293 -3.42 -23.34 3.65
C LEU A 293 -3.59 -22.16 2.69
N THR A 294 -4.60 -21.36 2.94
CA THR A 294 -4.71 -20.05 2.30
C THR A 294 -4.33 -18.98 3.30
N LEU A 295 -3.39 -18.11 2.94
CA LEU A 295 -3.10 -16.88 3.63
C LEU A 295 -3.86 -15.77 2.93
N VAL A 296 -4.68 -15.06 3.70
CA VAL A 296 -5.50 -13.97 3.20
C VAL A 296 -5.09 -12.68 3.92
N PRO A 297 -4.68 -11.63 3.18
CA PRO A 297 -4.29 -10.37 3.77
C PRO A 297 -5.48 -9.71 4.47
N VAL A 298 -5.22 -9.10 5.62
CA VAL A 298 -6.23 -8.40 6.44
C VAL A 298 -5.75 -7.02 6.84
N TYR A 299 -6.67 -6.13 7.15
CA TYR A 299 -6.37 -4.87 7.84
C TYR A 299 -6.25 -5.08 9.34
N GLN A 300 -5.45 -4.28 10.00
CA GLN A 300 -5.43 -4.17 11.46
C GLN A 300 -6.56 -3.29 11.95
#